data_93689fd7ff44f9d5e68e6a38caa53d69
#
_entry.id   93689fd7ff44f9d5e68e6a38caa53d69
#
_cell.length_a   1.000
_cell.length_b   1.000
_cell.length_c   1.000
_cell.angle_alpha   90.00
_cell.angle_beta   90.00
_cell.angle_gamma   90.00
#
_symmetry.space_group_name_H-M   'P 1'
#
loop_
_entity.id
_entity.type
_entity.pdbx_description
1 polymer ?
#
loop_
_entity_poly.entity_id
_entity_poly.type
_entity_poly.pdbx_seq_one_letter_code
_entity_poly.pdbx_strand_id
1 'polypeptide(L)'
;RRYEKMGPLFEGDKNIVFITSDVNDAAFEREMKAVVGGNPYQRVVYRKGTPSQQIDEMLAGSGTDNVFVVLAGDETGVDLILAALSSVQNSRLARSKRTGHIMVVGNSRWVRYRNLDRSLFFKLNVSFVTSYHAYRGNESVLDFDRRYIEAFGRVPSLYSYRGYDAVKMFGGAVAAGNAVPALSGSVMVPLQTPYRFETGAGGNTGNTEWALVTYGNDYTISVR
;
A
#
# COMPACT_ATOMS: atom_id res chain seq x y z
N ARG A 1 12.84 7.87 4.12
CA ARG A 1 12.26 6.82 4.99
C ARG A 1 11.05 6.18 4.31
N ARG A 2 10.81 4.87 4.57
CA ARG A 2 9.80 4.06 3.86
C ARG A 2 8.42 4.70 3.85
N TYR A 3 7.91 5.10 4.99
CA TYR A 3 6.51 5.53 5.13
C TYR A 3 6.31 7.04 5.04
N GLU A 4 7.35 7.84 4.87
CA GLU A 4 7.22 9.31 4.72
C GLU A 4 6.35 9.71 3.51
N LYS A 5 6.32 8.87 2.47
CA LYS A 5 5.42 9.08 1.32
C LYS A 5 3.91 9.03 1.69
N MET A 6 3.57 8.52 2.86
CA MET A 6 2.19 8.55 3.37
C MET A 6 1.83 9.86 4.08
N GLY A 7 2.81 10.70 4.43
CA GLY A 7 2.57 11.97 5.14
C GLY A 7 1.42 12.80 4.58
N PRO A 8 1.36 13.03 3.26
CA PRO A 8 0.28 13.80 2.64
C PRO A 8 -1.14 13.25 2.88
N LEU A 9 -1.29 11.96 3.20
CA LEU A 9 -2.60 11.38 3.54
C LEU A 9 -3.14 11.87 4.88
N PHE A 10 -2.27 12.39 5.74
CA PHE A 10 -2.61 12.86 7.10
C PHE A 10 -2.58 14.38 7.24
N GLU A 11 -2.29 15.11 6.16
CA GLU A 11 -2.25 16.57 6.16
C GLU A 11 -3.67 17.18 6.11
N GLY A 12 -3.80 18.36 6.73
CA GLY A 12 -5.06 19.09 6.82
C GLY A 12 -5.99 18.57 7.92
N ASP A 13 -7.26 18.98 7.87
CA ASP A 13 -8.29 18.53 8.82
C ASP A 13 -8.76 17.11 8.45
N LYS A 14 -8.24 16.12 9.14
CA LYS A 14 -8.52 14.70 8.94
C LYS A 14 -9.00 14.05 10.24
N ASN A 15 -10.02 13.22 10.12
CA ASN A 15 -10.39 12.30 11.18
C ASN A 15 -9.55 11.04 11.07
N ILE A 16 -8.51 10.91 11.89
CA ILE A 16 -7.58 9.80 11.87
C ILE A 16 -8.00 8.75 12.89
N VAL A 17 -8.19 7.51 12.46
CA VAL A 17 -8.61 6.40 13.31
C VAL A 17 -7.65 5.22 13.14
N PHE A 18 -7.00 4.83 14.22
CA PHE A 18 -6.21 3.60 14.29
C PHE A 18 -7.12 2.44 14.68
N ILE A 19 -7.28 1.47 13.79
CA ILE A 19 -8.14 0.31 14.03
C ILE A 19 -7.30 -0.97 14.19
N THR A 20 -7.50 -1.64 15.32
CA THR A 20 -6.79 -2.86 15.71
C THR A 20 -7.70 -4.08 15.67
N SER A 21 -7.13 -5.27 15.64
CA SER A 21 -7.81 -6.57 15.71
C SER A 21 -7.18 -7.43 16.81
N ASP A 22 -7.42 -8.73 16.77
CA ASP A 22 -6.80 -9.68 17.72
C ASP A 22 -5.29 -9.81 17.48
N VAL A 23 -4.89 -9.86 16.22
CA VAL A 23 -3.48 -9.89 15.79
C VAL A 23 -3.12 -8.56 15.14
N ASN A 24 -2.11 -7.87 15.67
CA ASN A 24 -1.70 -6.56 15.19
C ASN A 24 -0.24 -6.52 14.77
N ASP A 25 0.07 -5.67 13.79
CA ASP A 25 1.41 -5.36 13.33
C ASP A 25 2.00 -4.19 14.13
N ALA A 26 2.66 -4.52 15.26
CA ALA A 26 3.27 -3.50 16.13
C ALA A 26 4.37 -2.69 15.43
N ALA A 27 5.09 -3.28 14.46
CA ALA A 27 6.08 -2.55 13.68
C ALA A 27 5.42 -1.52 12.78
N PHE A 28 4.35 -1.90 12.08
CA PHE A 28 3.58 -0.99 11.25
C PHE A 28 2.92 0.12 12.08
N GLU A 29 2.36 -0.21 13.26
CA GLU A 29 1.80 0.78 14.18
C GLU A 29 2.83 1.85 14.56
N ARG A 30 4.04 1.44 14.95
CA ARG A 30 5.12 2.37 15.32
C ARG A 30 5.47 3.32 14.17
N GLU A 31 5.60 2.79 12.97
CA GLU A 31 5.90 3.59 11.79
C GLU A 31 4.77 4.57 11.46
N MET A 32 3.51 4.12 11.55
CA MET A 32 2.36 5.00 11.29
C MET A 32 2.23 6.11 12.33
N LYS A 33 2.47 5.82 13.61
CA LYS A 33 2.53 6.86 14.65
C LYS A 33 3.59 7.92 14.35
N ALA A 34 4.74 7.50 13.84
CA ALA A 34 5.81 8.45 13.45
C ALA A 34 5.39 9.33 12.26
N VAL A 35 4.66 8.78 11.30
CA VAL A 35 4.17 9.54 10.12
C VAL A 35 3.03 10.49 10.49
N VAL A 36 2.08 10.03 11.31
CA VAL A 36 0.97 10.86 11.81
C VAL A 36 1.49 12.01 12.69
N GLY A 37 2.61 11.77 13.40
CA GLY A 37 3.28 12.80 14.19
C GLY A 37 2.40 13.34 15.31
N GLY A 38 2.26 14.67 15.38
CA GLY A 38 1.46 15.36 16.39
C GLY A 38 -0.04 15.46 16.10
N ASN A 39 -0.52 14.94 14.96
CA ASN A 39 -1.94 14.98 14.63
C ASN A 39 -2.74 14.13 15.62
N PRO A 40 -3.90 14.62 16.11
CA PRO A 40 -4.77 13.83 16.97
C PRO A 40 -5.34 12.63 16.21
N TYR A 41 -5.43 11.50 16.89
CA TYR A 41 -6.06 10.30 16.35
C TYR A 41 -6.89 9.58 17.41
N GLN A 42 -7.91 8.88 16.94
CA GLN A 42 -8.72 7.97 17.74
C GLN A 42 -8.17 6.54 17.60
N ARG A 43 -8.54 5.67 18.55
CA ARG A 43 -8.20 4.25 18.50
C ARG A 43 -9.44 3.42 18.76
N VAL A 44 -9.67 2.41 17.93
CA VAL A 44 -10.76 1.46 18.10
C VAL A 44 -10.25 0.02 17.96
N VAL A 45 -10.83 -0.88 18.73
CA VAL A 45 -10.57 -2.32 18.64
C VAL A 45 -11.76 -2.97 17.93
N TYR A 46 -11.51 -3.62 16.80
CA TYR A 46 -12.55 -4.29 16.02
C TYR A 46 -12.23 -5.78 15.86
N ARG A 47 -13.12 -6.63 16.38
CA ARG A 47 -12.95 -8.09 16.44
C ARG A 47 -14.21 -8.77 15.93
N LYS A 48 -14.11 -10.10 15.72
CA LYS A 48 -15.30 -10.90 15.42
C LYS A 48 -16.37 -10.74 16.52
N GLY A 49 -17.58 -10.40 16.12
CA GLY A 49 -18.68 -10.12 17.04
C GLY A 49 -18.78 -8.66 17.50
N THR A 50 -17.82 -7.80 17.19
CA THR A 50 -17.94 -6.36 17.46
C THR A 50 -19.01 -5.74 16.55
N PRO A 51 -19.98 -4.99 17.08
CA PRO A 51 -20.99 -4.32 16.26
C PRO A 51 -20.35 -3.30 15.32
N SER A 52 -20.78 -3.27 14.06
CA SER A 52 -20.31 -2.28 13.06
C SER A 52 -20.63 -0.83 13.46
N GLN A 53 -21.56 -0.64 14.39
CA GLN A 53 -21.89 0.65 14.96
C GLN A 53 -20.67 1.35 15.61
N GLN A 54 -19.73 0.60 16.19
CA GLN A 54 -18.49 1.18 16.72
C GLN A 54 -17.67 1.89 15.64
N ILE A 55 -17.64 1.35 14.39
CA ILE A 55 -17.00 2.02 13.27
C ILE A 55 -17.83 3.22 12.80
N ASP A 56 -19.17 3.10 12.79
CA ASP A 56 -20.06 4.20 12.41
C ASP A 56 -19.87 5.41 13.32
N GLU A 57 -19.68 5.20 14.61
CA GLU A 57 -19.44 6.24 15.61
C GLU A 57 -18.07 6.94 15.43
N MET A 58 -17.09 6.28 14.82
CA MET A 58 -15.78 6.86 14.55
C MET A 58 -15.75 7.75 13.29
N LEU A 59 -16.77 7.68 12.45
CA LEU A 59 -16.79 8.42 11.18
C LEU A 59 -17.19 9.88 11.39
N ALA A 60 -16.36 10.77 10.91
CA ALA A 60 -16.70 12.19 10.76
C ALA A 60 -17.75 12.40 9.67
N GLY A 61 -18.51 13.49 9.78
CA GLY A 61 -19.49 13.92 8.79
C GLY A 61 -18.87 14.45 7.50
N SER A 62 -19.74 14.97 6.63
CA SER A 62 -19.30 15.61 5.38
C SER A 62 -18.38 16.80 5.63
N GLY A 63 -17.32 16.92 4.87
CA GLY A 63 -16.34 18.02 4.97
C GLY A 63 -15.03 17.62 5.64
N THR A 64 -14.99 16.51 6.38
CA THR A 64 -13.77 15.98 6.99
C THR A 64 -13.49 14.58 6.46
N ASP A 65 -12.35 14.37 5.85
CA ASP A 65 -11.94 13.05 5.37
C ASP A 65 -11.60 12.11 6.53
N ASN A 66 -11.98 10.85 6.38
CA ASN A 66 -11.74 9.81 7.36
C ASN A 66 -10.57 8.92 6.92
N VAL A 67 -9.50 8.88 7.69
CA VAL A 67 -8.30 8.08 7.42
C VAL A 67 -8.21 6.95 8.44
N PHE A 68 -8.50 5.73 8.01
CA PHE A 68 -8.39 4.54 8.85
C PHE A 68 -7.03 3.86 8.66
N VAL A 69 -6.22 3.88 9.70
CA VAL A 69 -4.96 3.12 9.75
C VAL A 69 -5.25 1.72 10.29
N VAL A 70 -5.29 0.73 9.40
CA VAL A 70 -5.65 -0.65 9.77
C VAL A 70 -4.40 -1.41 10.19
N LEU A 71 -4.32 -1.73 11.48
CA LEU A 71 -3.18 -2.34 12.14
C LEU A 71 -3.24 -3.87 12.20
N ALA A 72 -4.33 -4.48 11.71
CA ALA A 72 -4.45 -5.94 11.67
C ALA A 72 -3.27 -6.60 10.95
N GLY A 73 -2.66 -7.57 11.59
CA GLY A 73 -1.44 -8.24 11.15
C GLY A 73 -1.68 -9.52 10.34
N ASP A 74 -2.91 -10.01 10.30
CA ASP A 74 -3.32 -11.22 9.58
C ASP A 74 -4.46 -10.96 8.58
N GLU A 75 -4.66 -11.91 7.68
CA GLU A 75 -5.66 -11.82 6.61
C GLU A 75 -7.10 -11.72 7.16
N THR A 76 -7.41 -12.49 8.19
CA THR A 76 -8.75 -12.54 8.78
C THR A 76 -9.13 -11.21 9.43
N GLY A 77 -8.23 -10.61 10.18
CA GLY A 77 -8.45 -9.31 10.81
C GLY A 77 -8.60 -8.18 9.79
N VAL A 78 -7.78 -8.21 8.73
CA VAL A 78 -7.88 -7.22 7.64
C VAL A 78 -9.22 -7.36 6.90
N ASP A 79 -9.60 -8.57 6.51
CA ASP A 79 -10.87 -8.83 5.80
C ASP A 79 -12.07 -8.35 6.63
N LEU A 80 -12.11 -8.73 7.90
CA LEU A 80 -13.16 -8.33 8.84
C LEU A 80 -13.31 -6.80 8.93
N ILE A 81 -12.20 -6.09 9.05
CA ILE A 81 -12.22 -4.62 9.18
C ILE A 81 -12.65 -3.96 7.88
N LEU A 82 -12.11 -4.40 6.73
CA LEU A 82 -12.48 -3.81 5.43
C LEU A 82 -13.95 -4.07 5.10
N ALA A 83 -14.45 -5.29 5.37
CA ALA A 83 -15.85 -5.62 5.19
C ALA A 83 -16.75 -4.76 6.06
N ALA A 84 -16.38 -4.53 7.32
CA ALA A 84 -17.14 -3.69 8.25
C ALA A 84 -17.16 -2.21 7.81
N LEU A 85 -16.02 -1.64 7.42
CA LEU A 85 -15.93 -0.28 6.87
C LEU A 85 -16.81 -0.11 5.64
N SER A 86 -16.75 -1.07 4.70
CA SER A 86 -17.59 -1.09 3.52
C SER A 86 -19.08 -1.18 3.84
N SER A 87 -19.46 -2.02 4.81
CA SER A 87 -20.85 -2.16 5.26
C SER A 87 -21.39 -0.86 5.86
N VAL A 88 -20.60 -0.22 6.72
CA VAL A 88 -20.98 1.07 7.35
C VAL A 88 -21.12 2.16 6.29
N GLN A 89 -20.19 2.25 5.33
CA GLN A 89 -20.28 3.20 4.21
C GLN A 89 -21.58 3.03 3.43
N ASN A 90 -21.95 1.78 3.08
CA ASN A 90 -23.20 1.49 2.38
C ASN A 90 -24.43 1.85 3.22
N SER A 91 -24.41 1.52 4.51
CA SER A 91 -25.53 1.82 5.42
C SER A 91 -25.77 3.33 5.56
N ARG A 92 -24.70 4.12 5.61
CA ARG A 92 -24.80 5.58 5.63
C ARG A 92 -25.34 6.14 4.32
N LEU A 93 -24.86 5.64 3.19
CA LEU A 93 -25.39 6.01 1.87
C LEU A 93 -26.89 5.71 1.76
N ALA A 94 -27.32 4.52 2.18
CA ALA A 94 -28.74 4.12 2.15
C ALA A 94 -29.63 5.00 3.05
N ARG A 95 -29.06 5.57 4.12
CA ARG A 95 -29.78 6.49 5.05
C ARG A 95 -29.60 7.96 4.66
N SER A 96 -29.03 8.25 3.48
CA SER A 96 -28.71 9.61 3.04
C SER A 96 -27.83 10.41 4.05
N LYS A 97 -27.09 9.73 4.90
CA LYS A 97 -26.12 10.35 5.78
C LYS A 97 -24.86 10.71 5.00
N ARG A 98 -24.58 11.98 4.89
CA ARG A 98 -23.34 12.44 4.27
C ARG A 98 -22.15 12.10 5.18
N THR A 99 -21.17 11.40 4.62
CA THR A 99 -19.92 11.02 5.27
C THR A 99 -18.77 11.68 4.51
N GLY A 100 -17.74 12.12 5.22
CA GLY A 100 -16.48 12.49 4.58
C GLY A 100 -15.88 11.31 3.82
N HIS A 101 -14.98 11.60 2.92
CA HIS A 101 -14.32 10.56 2.12
C HIS A 101 -13.62 9.55 3.04
N ILE A 102 -13.72 8.25 2.73
CA ILE A 102 -13.04 7.20 3.48
C ILE A 102 -11.79 6.79 2.72
N MET A 103 -10.67 6.83 3.41
CA MET A 103 -9.37 6.34 2.96
C MET A 103 -8.85 5.31 3.97
N VAL A 104 -8.31 4.23 3.49
CA VAL A 104 -7.69 3.19 4.33
C VAL A 104 -6.19 3.15 4.07
N VAL A 105 -5.42 3.24 5.13
CA VAL A 105 -3.98 3.06 5.12
C VAL A 105 -3.65 1.66 5.62
N GLY A 106 -3.00 0.89 4.78
CA GLY A 106 -2.69 -0.51 5.03
C GLY A 106 -1.24 -0.90 4.76
N ASN A 107 -1.00 -2.19 4.80
CA ASN A 107 0.32 -2.77 4.55
C ASN A 107 0.37 -3.45 3.17
N SER A 108 1.48 -3.28 2.45
CA SER A 108 1.69 -3.91 1.13
C SER A 108 1.62 -5.45 1.14
N ARG A 109 1.68 -6.08 2.31
CA ARG A 109 1.46 -7.53 2.45
C ARG A 109 0.06 -7.98 2.03
N TRP A 110 -0.94 -7.10 2.12
CA TRP A 110 -2.34 -7.42 1.80
C TRP A 110 -2.52 -7.88 0.35
N VAL A 111 -1.70 -7.41 -0.57
CA VAL A 111 -1.74 -7.87 -1.97
C VAL A 111 -1.38 -9.35 -2.14
N ARG A 112 -0.85 -10.00 -1.11
CA ARG A 112 -0.51 -11.42 -1.11
C ARG A 112 -1.57 -12.30 -0.43
N TYR A 113 -2.53 -11.70 0.26
CA TYR A 113 -3.63 -12.42 0.88
C TYR A 113 -4.56 -13.00 -0.19
N ARG A 114 -4.97 -14.25 -0.02
CA ARG A 114 -5.67 -15.00 -1.07
C ARG A 114 -7.19 -14.84 -1.03
N ASN A 115 -7.75 -14.74 0.17
CA ASN A 115 -9.19 -14.70 0.40
C ASN A 115 -9.74 -13.28 0.58
N LEU A 116 -8.87 -12.26 0.49
CA LEU A 116 -9.27 -10.88 0.65
C LEU A 116 -9.97 -10.35 -0.61
N ASP A 117 -11.17 -9.81 -0.44
CA ASP A 117 -11.90 -9.18 -1.53
C ASP A 117 -11.19 -7.89 -2.00
N ARG A 118 -10.58 -7.98 -3.18
CA ARG A 118 -9.84 -6.85 -3.78
C ARG A 118 -10.72 -5.71 -4.22
N SER A 119 -12.01 -5.91 -4.41
CA SER A 119 -12.94 -4.82 -4.74
C SER A 119 -13.04 -3.80 -3.59
N LEU A 120 -12.83 -4.26 -2.35
CA LEU A 120 -12.80 -3.39 -1.17
C LEU A 120 -11.63 -2.41 -1.18
N PHE A 121 -10.53 -2.75 -1.86
CA PHE A 121 -9.39 -1.81 -1.98
C PHE A 121 -9.80 -0.56 -2.74
N PHE A 122 -10.50 -0.72 -3.85
CA PHE A 122 -11.00 0.41 -4.63
C PHE A 122 -12.08 1.18 -3.87
N LYS A 123 -13.04 0.45 -3.30
CA LYS A 123 -14.17 1.06 -2.60
C LYS A 123 -13.75 1.90 -1.40
N LEU A 124 -12.71 1.49 -0.69
CA LEU A 124 -12.22 2.14 0.54
C LEU A 124 -10.97 2.98 0.31
N ASN A 125 -10.59 3.23 -0.94
CA ASN A 125 -9.41 4.00 -1.32
C ASN A 125 -8.16 3.56 -0.55
N VAL A 126 -7.86 2.24 -0.60
CA VAL A 126 -6.73 1.66 0.13
C VAL A 126 -5.41 2.17 -0.41
N SER A 127 -4.57 2.66 0.49
CA SER A 127 -3.22 3.12 0.18
C SER A 127 -2.19 2.34 1.00
N PHE A 128 -1.07 2.01 0.39
CA PHE A 128 0.08 1.41 1.07
C PHE A 128 1.39 1.76 0.37
N VAL A 129 2.48 1.72 1.13
CA VAL A 129 3.83 1.91 0.59
C VAL A 129 4.47 0.56 0.30
N THR A 130 5.08 0.45 -0.87
CA THR A 130 5.82 -0.74 -1.30
C THR A 130 7.12 -0.37 -1.99
N SER A 131 8.12 -1.24 -1.90
CA SER A 131 9.35 -1.10 -2.68
C SER A 131 9.21 -1.58 -4.13
N TYR A 132 8.07 -2.17 -4.46
CA TYR A 132 7.83 -2.75 -5.77
C TYR A 132 6.35 -2.84 -6.09
N HIS A 133 5.96 -2.27 -7.21
CA HIS A 133 4.61 -2.39 -7.74
C HIS A 133 4.66 -2.55 -9.28
N ALA A 134 3.94 -3.54 -9.81
CA ALA A 134 3.75 -3.73 -11.24
C ALA A 134 2.47 -3.00 -11.69
N TYR A 135 2.62 -1.80 -12.27
CA TYR A 135 1.48 -1.06 -12.81
C TYR A 135 1.27 -1.40 -14.30
N ARG A 136 0.25 -2.21 -14.58
CA ARG A 136 -0.08 -2.67 -15.93
C ARG A 136 -0.60 -1.56 -16.88
N GLY A 137 -0.71 -0.34 -16.45
CA GLY A 137 -0.94 0.82 -17.32
C GLY A 137 0.34 1.36 -17.96
N ASN A 138 1.51 0.85 -17.59
CA ASN A 138 2.80 1.26 -18.16
C ASN A 138 3.11 0.42 -19.40
N GLU A 139 3.45 1.08 -20.52
CA GLU A 139 3.76 0.43 -21.80
C GLU A 139 4.90 -0.61 -21.69
N SER A 140 5.93 -0.32 -20.91
CA SER A 140 7.04 -1.26 -20.68
C SER A 140 6.57 -2.54 -19.99
N VAL A 141 5.60 -2.44 -19.09
CA VAL A 141 5.01 -3.60 -18.42
C VAL A 141 4.11 -4.39 -19.37
N LEU A 142 3.30 -3.71 -20.19
CA LEU A 142 2.47 -4.36 -21.21
C LEU A 142 3.30 -5.08 -22.26
N ASP A 143 4.42 -4.48 -22.71
CA ASP A 143 5.34 -5.12 -23.66
C ASP A 143 6.01 -6.35 -23.03
N PHE A 144 6.44 -6.23 -21.78
CA PHE A 144 6.98 -7.39 -21.04
C PHE A 144 5.94 -8.50 -20.88
N ASP A 145 4.68 -8.17 -20.52
CA ASP A 145 3.60 -9.14 -20.36
C ASP A 145 3.37 -9.91 -21.67
N ARG A 146 3.28 -9.20 -22.79
CA ARG A 146 3.11 -9.81 -24.12
C ARG A 146 4.23 -10.79 -24.44
N ARG A 147 5.48 -10.36 -24.35
CA ARG A 147 6.67 -11.21 -24.63
C ARG A 147 6.76 -12.40 -23.67
N TYR A 148 6.41 -12.20 -22.42
CA TYR A 148 6.43 -13.27 -21.43
C TYR A 148 5.35 -14.33 -21.74
N ILE A 149 4.15 -13.91 -22.13
CA ILE A 149 3.06 -14.82 -22.54
C ILE A 149 3.44 -15.58 -23.79
N GLU A 150 4.00 -14.90 -24.79
CA GLU A 150 4.51 -15.53 -26.02
C GLU A 150 5.56 -16.60 -25.72
N ALA A 151 6.50 -16.32 -24.81
CA ALA A 151 7.60 -17.23 -24.51
C ALA A 151 7.20 -18.40 -23.58
N PHE A 152 6.28 -18.18 -22.64
CA PHE A 152 6.00 -19.12 -21.55
C PHE A 152 4.54 -19.61 -21.50
N GLY A 153 3.64 -19.09 -22.32
CA GLY A 153 2.24 -19.48 -22.39
C GLY A 153 1.42 -19.12 -21.12
N ARG A 154 1.92 -18.23 -20.28
CA ARG A 154 1.27 -17.84 -19.02
C ARG A 154 1.53 -16.39 -18.64
N VAL A 155 0.62 -15.82 -17.86
CA VAL A 155 0.74 -14.46 -17.36
C VAL A 155 1.91 -14.34 -16.36
N PRO A 156 2.74 -13.28 -16.43
CA PRO A 156 3.82 -13.04 -15.49
C PRO A 156 3.32 -12.93 -14.05
N SER A 157 4.10 -13.47 -13.13
CA SER A 157 3.92 -13.28 -11.69
C SER A 157 4.74 -12.07 -11.20
N LEU A 158 4.50 -11.65 -9.96
CA LEU A 158 5.34 -10.65 -9.30
C LEU A 158 6.84 -11.01 -9.35
N TYR A 159 7.16 -12.28 -9.25
CA TYR A 159 8.54 -12.76 -9.30
C TYR A 159 9.13 -12.71 -10.73
N SER A 160 8.30 -12.84 -11.75
CA SER A 160 8.72 -12.68 -13.13
C SER A 160 9.20 -11.26 -13.42
N TYR A 161 8.44 -10.26 -12.98
CA TYR A 161 8.84 -8.85 -13.08
C TYR A 161 10.11 -8.56 -12.30
N ARG A 162 10.18 -9.01 -11.04
CA ARG A 162 11.38 -8.80 -10.20
C ARG A 162 12.63 -9.45 -10.78
N GLY A 163 12.49 -10.65 -11.34
CA GLY A 163 13.60 -11.35 -11.99
C GLY A 163 14.11 -10.57 -13.20
N TYR A 164 13.21 -10.10 -14.05
CA TYR A 164 13.56 -9.26 -15.19
C TYR A 164 14.27 -7.97 -14.77
N ASP A 165 13.72 -7.26 -13.78
CA ASP A 165 14.30 -6.04 -13.25
C ASP A 165 15.70 -6.29 -12.65
N ALA A 166 15.86 -7.38 -11.90
CA ALA A 166 17.16 -7.76 -11.35
C ALA A 166 18.21 -7.96 -12.44
N VAL A 167 17.87 -8.69 -13.51
CA VAL A 167 18.80 -8.91 -14.63
C VAL A 167 19.12 -7.59 -15.33
N LYS A 168 18.16 -6.72 -15.55
CA LYS A 168 18.38 -5.40 -16.16
C LYS A 168 19.28 -4.52 -15.30
N MET A 169 19.08 -4.51 -13.98
CA MET A 169 19.86 -3.66 -13.05
C MET A 169 21.27 -4.20 -12.82
N PHE A 170 21.40 -5.50 -12.57
CA PHE A 170 22.65 -6.09 -12.12
C PHE A 170 23.45 -6.77 -13.24
N GLY A 171 22.79 -7.21 -14.32
CA GLY A 171 23.43 -7.94 -15.40
C GLY A 171 24.57 -7.15 -16.07
N GLY A 172 24.35 -5.85 -16.32
CA GLY A 172 25.37 -4.98 -16.87
C GLY A 172 26.56 -4.74 -15.90
N ALA A 173 26.26 -4.58 -14.61
CA ALA A 173 27.29 -4.40 -13.58
C ALA A 173 28.13 -5.69 -13.39
N VAL A 174 27.48 -6.85 -13.39
CA VAL A 174 28.16 -8.15 -13.29
C VAL A 174 29.02 -8.42 -14.54
N ALA A 175 28.49 -8.16 -15.73
CA ALA A 175 29.22 -8.34 -16.99
C ALA A 175 30.46 -7.42 -17.10
N ALA A 176 30.40 -6.24 -16.50
CA ALA A 176 31.51 -5.30 -16.43
C ALA A 176 32.50 -5.60 -15.27
N GLY A 177 32.29 -6.67 -14.49
CA GLY A 177 33.11 -7.01 -13.33
C GLY A 177 32.96 -6.06 -12.15
N ASN A 178 31.91 -5.24 -12.15
CA ASN A 178 31.65 -4.26 -11.10
C ASN A 178 30.82 -4.88 -9.96
N ALA A 179 31.21 -4.58 -8.72
CA ALA A 179 30.45 -4.99 -7.56
C ALA A 179 29.18 -4.12 -7.37
N VAL A 180 28.17 -4.66 -6.67
CA VAL A 180 26.93 -3.97 -6.32
C VAL A 180 27.12 -2.57 -5.71
N PRO A 181 28.19 -2.28 -4.93
CA PRO A 181 28.48 -0.94 -4.45
C PRO A 181 28.65 0.12 -5.56
N ALA A 182 29.03 -0.28 -6.78
CA ALA A 182 29.13 0.63 -7.92
C ALA A 182 27.76 1.19 -8.37
N LEU A 183 26.65 0.63 -7.89
CA LEU A 183 25.30 1.15 -8.13
C LEU A 183 24.90 2.29 -7.18
N SER A 184 25.70 2.57 -6.13
CA SER A 184 25.42 3.65 -5.19
C SER A 184 25.29 4.99 -5.91
N GLY A 185 24.23 5.74 -5.60
CA GLY A 185 23.90 7.00 -6.26
C GLY A 185 23.17 6.85 -7.60
N SER A 186 23.02 5.61 -8.14
CA SER A 186 22.29 5.41 -9.39
C SER A 186 20.78 5.35 -9.18
N VAL A 187 20.02 5.85 -10.17
CA VAL A 187 18.58 5.70 -10.27
C VAL A 187 18.27 4.87 -11.51
N MET A 188 17.53 3.80 -11.35
CA MET A 188 17.13 2.90 -12.43
C MET A 188 15.62 2.70 -12.44
N VAL A 189 15.02 2.67 -13.63
CA VAL A 189 13.59 2.39 -13.84
C VAL A 189 13.47 1.28 -14.88
N PRO A 190 13.69 0.00 -14.52
CA PRO A 190 13.73 -1.07 -15.52
C PRO A 190 12.36 -1.37 -16.14
N LEU A 191 11.33 -1.69 -15.32
CA LEU A 191 9.96 -1.85 -15.83
C LEU A 191 9.03 -0.75 -15.35
N GLN A 192 9.11 -0.36 -14.04
CA GLN A 192 8.03 0.49 -13.52
C GLN A 192 8.29 1.22 -12.21
N THR A 193 8.84 0.57 -11.22
CA THR A 193 9.16 1.22 -9.94
C THR A 193 10.59 1.72 -10.00
N PRO A 194 10.85 3.01 -9.75
CA PRO A 194 12.21 3.48 -9.69
C PRO A 194 12.96 2.83 -8.53
N TYR A 195 14.22 2.50 -8.77
CA TYR A 195 15.17 2.06 -7.76
C TYR A 195 16.22 3.14 -7.59
N ARG A 196 16.46 3.52 -6.36
CA ARG A 196 17.58 4.39 -5.97
C ARG A 196 18.44 3.62 -5.00
N PHE A 197 19.68 3.37 -5.37
CA PHE A 197 20.62 2.65 -4.53
C PHE A 197 21.48 3.61 -3.74
N GLU A 198 21.50 3.42 -2.43
CA GLU A 198 22.35 4.20 -1.50
C GLU A 198 23.13 3.25 -0.60
N THR A 199 24.37 3.62 -0.32
CA THR A 199 25.20 2.88 0.63
C THR A 199 25.07 3.52 2.02
N GLY A 200 24.57 2.75 2.97
CA GLY A 200 24.46 3.17 4.35
C GLY A 200 25.80 3.20 5.09
N ALA A 201 25.83 3.75 6.29
CA ALA A 201 27.02 3.86 7.13
C ALA A 201 27.70 2.52 7.43
N GLY A 202 26.98 1.41 7.37
CA GLY A 202 27.52 0.04 7.51
C GLY A 202 28.07 -0.59 6.24
N GLY A 203 28.21 0.16 5.14
CA GLY A 203 28.71 -0.33 3.85
C GLY A 203 27.71 -1.15 3.03
N ASN A 204 26.51 -1.37 3.52
CA ASN A 204 25.47 -2.08 2.78
C ASN A 204 24.76 -1.16 1.80
N THR A 205 24.73 -1.55 0.53
CA THR A 205 23.97 -0.83 -0.52
C THR A 205 22.56 -1.44 -0.64
N GLY A 206 21.55 -0.58 -0.58
CA GLY A 206 20.15 -0.99 -0.66
C GLY A 206 19.28 0.01 -1.42
N ASN A 207 18.12 -0.45 -1.86
CA ASN A 207 17.13 0.43 -2.48
C ASN A 207 16.47 1.31 -1.42
N THR A 208 16.51 2.62 -1.62
CA THR A 208 15.87 3.63 -0.75
C THR A 208 14.59 4.21 -1.36
N GLU A 209 14.27 3.86 -2.61
CA GLU A 209 13.05 4.32 -3.27
C GLU A 209 11.84 3.45 -2.90
N TRP A 210 10.73 4.11 -2.64
CA TRP A 210 9.46 3.50 -2.26
C TRP A 210 8.33 4.12 -3.06
N ALA A 211 7.32 3.34 -3.40
CA ALA A 211 6.14 3.80 -4.10
C ALA A 211 4.94 3.83 -3.15
N LEU A 212 4.18 4.91 -3.18
CA LEU A 212 2.84 4.97 -2.61
C LEU A 212 1.84 4.52 -3.67
N VAL A 213 1.18 3.40 -3.39
CA VAL A 213 0.12 2.84 -4.24
C VAL A 213 -1.21 3.17 -3.62
N THR A 214 -2.11 3.78 -4.39
CA THR A 214 -3.48 4.11 -3.98
C THR A 214 -4.47 3.51 -4.96
N TYR A 215 -5.44 2.77 -4.45
CA TYR A 215 -6.60 2.26 -5.19
C TYR A 215 -7.72 3.31 -5.11
N GLY A 216 -8.08 3.89 -6.25
CA GLY A 216 -9.15 4.89 -6.33
C GLY A 216 -10.52 4.25 -6.48
N ASN A 217 -11.57 4.90 -5.96
CA ASN A 217 -12.95 4.45 -6.08
C ASN A 217 -13.51 4.49 -7.51
N ASP A 218 -12.76 5.07 -8.44
CA ASP A 218 -12.98 5.04 -9.90
C ASP A 218 -12.32 3.81 -10.58
N TYR A 219 -11.89 2.83 -9.79
CA TYR A 219 -11.14 1.64 -10.23
C TYR A 219 -9.78 1.94 -10.85
N THR A 220 -9.21 3.10 -10.61
CA THR A 220 -7.82 3.40 -10.98
C THR A 220 -6.83 3.00 -9.90
N ILE A 221 -5.58 2.79 -10.30
CA ILE A 221 -4.46 2.60 -9.37
C ILE A 221 -3.45 3.70 -9.68
N SER A 222 -3.19 4.56 -8.71
CA SER A 222 -2.13 5.55 -8.81
C SER A 222 -0.88 5.07 -8.09
N VAL A 223 0.28 5.39 -8.66
CA VAL A 223 1.61 5.05 -8.10
C VAL A 223 2.45 6.34 -8.08
N ARG A 224 2.94 6.73 -6.89
CA ARG A 224 3.69 7.97 -6.69
C ARG A 224 5.00 7.74 -5.93
#